data_ee81f17cf097503f242e556fb44292c2
#
_entry.id   ee81f17cf097503f242e556fb44292c2
#
_cell.length_a   1.000
_cell.length_b   1.000
_cell.length_c   1.000
_cell.angle_alpha   90.00
_cell.angle_beta   90.00
_cell.angle_gamma   90.00
#
_symmetry.space_group_name_H-M   'P 1'
#
loop_
_entity.id
_entity.type
_entity.pdbx_description
1 polymer ?
#
loop_
_entity_poly.entity_id
_entity_poly.type
_entity_poly.pdbx_seq_one_letter_code
_entity_poly.pdbx_strand_id
1 'polypeptide(L)' 'MKVGDLVRENIDGNVSEVGLIIKSGKYAGEWIVRFPSHGDFYMLPQNLEVVNESR' A
#
# COMPACT_ATOMS: atom_id res chain seq x y z
N MET A 1 -7.41 5.26 4.63
CA MET A 1 -6.75 4.57 3.51
C MET A 1 -7.80 4.23 2.48
N LYS A 2 -7.53 4.52 1.26
CA LYS A 2 -8.52 4.32 0.21
C LYS A 2 -7.82 4.14 -1.13
N VAL A 3 -8.57 3.71 -2.11
CA VAL A 3 -8.06 3.58 -3.47
C VAL A 3 -7.51 4.91 -3.94
N GLY A 4 -6.33 4.90 -4.50
CA GLY A 4 -5.65 6.10 -4.97
C GLY A 4 -4.61 6.62 -4.00
N ASP A 5 -4.56 6.09 -2.79
CA ASP A 5 -3.56 6.54 -1.84
C ASP A 5 -2.20 5.93 -2.18
N LEU A 6 -1.16 6.71 -1.94
CA LEU A 6 0.19 6.20 -2.04
C LEU A 6 0.59 5.66 -0.69
N VAL A 7 1.15 4.47 -0.68
CA VAL A 7 1.50 3.79 0.56
C VAL A 7 2.86 3.13 0.41
N ARG A 8 3.40 2.75 1.53
CA ARG A 8 4.59 1.92 1.52
C ARG A 8 4.46 0.92 2.64
N GLU A 9 5.22 -0.13 2.55
CA GLU A 9 5.20 -1.18 3.54
C GLU A 9 5.87 -0.69 4.80
N ASN A 10 5.24 -0.95 5.93
CA ASN A 10 5.75 -0.49 7.20
C ASN A 10 6.62 -1.59 7.81
N ILE A 11 7.83 -1.67 7.32
CA ILE A 11 8.79 -2.68 7.76
C ILE A 11 9.97 -2.02 8.43
N ASP A 12 10.33 -2.53 9.58
CA ASP A 12 11.44 -1.98 10.32
C ASP A 12 12.73 -2.05 9.55
N GLY A 13 13.43 -0.96 9.55
CA GLY A 13 14.79 -0.96 9.08
C GLY A 13 14.98 -0.98 7.59
N ASN A 14 13.92 -1.02 6.84
CA ASN A 14 14.03 -1.04 5.40
C ASN A 14 13.27 0.08 4.78
N VAL A 15 13.79 0.54 3.67
CA VAL A 15 13.09 1.53 2.87
C VAL A 15 12.26 0.77 1.86
N SER A 16 10.99 0.95 1.92
CA SER A 16 10.09 0.28 1.00
C SER A 16 9.78 1.18 -0.16
N GLU A 17 9.55 0.55 -1.28
CA GLU A 17 9.10 1.26 -2.44
C GLU A 17 7.69 1.77 -2.19
N VAL A 18 7.37 2.93 -2.73
CA VAL A 18 6.03 3.46 -2.64
C VAL A 18 5.15 2.77 -3.66
N GLY A 19 4.00 2.33 -3.22
CA GLY A 19 3.03 1.69 -4.08
C GLY A 19 1.75 2.48 -4.12
N LEU A 20 0.85 2.06 -4.99
CA LEU A 20 -0.44 2.72 -5.15
C LEU A 20 -1.54 1.72 -4.84
N ILE A 21 -2.48 2.11 -4.00
CA ILE A 21 -3.65 1.27 -3.76
C ILE A 21 -4.55 1.35 -4.97
N ILE A 22 -4.75 0.24 -5.64
CA ILE A 22 -5.53 0.22 -6.87
C ILE A 22 -6.95 -0.26 -6.67
N LYS A 23 -7.18 -1.07 -5.65
CA LYS A 23 -8.54 -1.48 -5.32
C LYS A 23 -8.55 -2.21 -3.99
N SER A 24 -9.73 -2.46 -3.44
CA SER A 24 -9.84 -3.23 -2.22
C SER A 24 -9.61 -4.68 -2.56
N GLY A 25 -9.14 -5.42 -1.58
CA GLY A 25 -8.89 -6.81 -1.77
C GLY A 25 -10.15 -7.64 -1.65
N LYS A 26 -9.95 -8.95 -1.72
CA LYS A 26 -11.04 -9.89 -1.66
C LYS A 26 -11.70 -9.92 -0.29
N TYR A 27 -10.90 -9.74 0.74
CA TYR A 27 -11.41 -9.80 2.12
C TYR A 27 -11.44 -8.41 2.72
N ALA A 28 -12.29 -8.24 3.73
CA ALA A 28 -12.43 -6.96 4.38
C ALA A 28 -11.10 -6.47 4.93
N GLY A 29 -10.81 -5.21 4.72
CA GLY A 29 -9.58 -4.63 5.24
C GLY A 29 -8.35 -4.87 4.40
N GLU A 30 -8.48 -5.66 3.36
CA GLU A 30 -7.35 -5.99 2.52
C GLU A 30 -7.29 -5.03 1.34
N TRP A 31 -6.09 -4.64 0.96
CA TRP A 31 -5.91 -3.75 -0.17
C TRP A 31 -4.98 -4.38 -1.19
N ILE A 32 -5.21 -4.07 -2.44
CA ILE A 32 -4.29 -4.46 -3.50
C ILE A 32 -3.45 -3.25 -3.83
N VAL A 33 -2.16 -3.41 -3.67
CA VAL A 33 -1.20 -2.34 -3.84
C VAL A 33 -0.29 -2.69 -5.01
N ARG A 34 -0.11 -1.77 -5.92
CA ARG A 34 0.78 -1.96 -7.05
C ARG A 34 2.10 -1.25 -6.80
N PHE A 35 3.17 -2.02 -6.86
CA PHE A 35 4.52 -1.49 -6.72
C PHE A 35 5.18 -1.52 -8.09
N PRO A 36 5.78 -0.41 -8.53
CA PRO A 36 6.35 -0.36 -9.87
C PRO A 36 7.33 -1.48 -10.19
N SER A 37 8.12 -1.85 -9.21
CA SER A 37 9.16 -2.86 -9.44
C SER A 37 8.72 -4.26 -9.13
N HIS A 38 7.61 -4.44 -8.43
CA HIS A 38 7.25 -5.76 -7.90
C HIS A 38 5.88 -6.23 -8.31
N GLY A 39 5.05 -5.37 -8.85
CA GLY A 39 3.71 -5.74 -9.26
C GLY A 39 2.70 -5.58 -8.14
N ASP A 40 1.64 -6.34 -8.19
CA ASP A 40 0.51 -6.18 -7.29
C ASP A 40 0.58 -7.15 -6.13
N PHE A 41 0.30 -6.65 -4.95
CA PHE A 41 0.29 -7.47 -3.75
C PHE A 41 -0.94 -7.19 -2.92
N TYR A 42 -1.41 -8.21 -2.22
CA TYR A 42 -2.49 -8.09 -1.26
C TYR A 42 -1.85 -7.73 0.07
N MET A 43 -2.27 -6.64 0.65
CA MET A 43 -1.65 -6.18 1.88
C MET A 43 -2.69 -5.69 2.86
N LEU A 44 -2.40 -5.91 4.13
CA LEU A 44 -3.28 -5.45 5.19
C LEU A 44 -2.91 -4.03 5.58
N PRO A 45 -3.88 -3.22 5.99
CA PRO A 45 -3.59 -1.84 6.34
C PRO A 45 -2.60 -1.69 7.48
N GLN A 46 -2.56 -2.66 8.39
CA GLN A 46 -1.62 -2.59 9.49
C GLN A 46 -0.17 -2.69 9.04
N ASN A 47 0.04 -3.20 7.84
CA ASN A 47 1.38 -3.32 7.28
C ASN A 47 1.71 -2.20 6.32
N LEU A 48 0.83 -1.22 6.22
CA LEU A 48 1.00 -0.14 5.26
C LEU A 48 1.01 1.20 5.97
N GLU A 49 1.72 2.12 5.38
CA GLU A 49 1.79 3.48 5.87
C GLU A 49 1.44 4.39 4.70
N VAL A 50 0.49 5.26 4.91
CA VAL A 50 0.11 6.21 3.86
C VAL A 50 1.17 7.28 3.77
N VAL A 51 1.71 7.49 2.58
CA VAL A 51 2.74 8.51 2.38
C VAL A 51 2.23 9.67 1.54
N ASN A 52 0.97 9.61 1.16
CA ASN A 52 0.38 10.66 0.38
C ASN A 52 0.17 11.86 1.26
N GLU A 53 0.85 12.93 0.98
CA GLU A 53 0.68 14.08 1.78
C GLU A 53 -0.26 14.95 1.14
N SER A 54 -1.27 15.08 1.51
CA SER A 54 -2.16 15.93 0.86
C SER A 54 -1.61 17.30 0.82
N ARG A 55 -1.33 17.63 0.43
CA ARG A 55 -0.83 18.77 0.49
C ARG A 55 -1.33 19.38 0.15
#